data_4f023959abcff67136f2418ff1eb0207
#
_entry.id   4f023959abcff67136f2418ff1eb0207
#
_cell.length_a   1.000
_cell.length_b   1.000
_cell.length_c   1.000
_cell.angle_alpha   90.00
_cell.angle_beta   90.00
_cell.angle_gamma   90.00
#
_symmetry.space_group_name_H-M   'P 1'
#
loop_
_entity.id
_entity.type
_entity.pdbx_description
1 polymer ?
#
loop_
_entity_poly.entity_id
_entity_poly.type
_entity_poly.pdbx_seq_one_letter_code
_entity_poly.pdbx_strand_id
1 'polypeptide(L)'
;MKRQIKDERIIQEARKLNSLGFTILYFGILLDLLYRQFILQEHVSKYWDLALLFFGVTFILAVKHINSGLLTDKLNMKRNIPSSIVAAIVFTIVNYWWLGYKSSFELIISGIIFFVGFYGINLLMQYFSSKKNENMLKD
;
A
#
# COMPACT_ATOMS: atom_id res chain seq x y z
N MET A 1 -35.21 11.44 19.70
CA MET A 1 -33.77 11.37 20.02
C MET A 1 -33.21 9.97 20.18
N LYS A 2 -33.84 9.04 20.89
CA LYS A 2 -33.32 7.64 21.07
C LYS A 2 -33.22 6.80 19.79
N ARG A 3 -34.04 7.02 18.76
CA ARG A 3 -33.98 6.26 17.49
C ARG A 3 -32.71 6.60 16.67
N GLN A 4 -32.35 7.88 16.57
CA GLN A 4 -31.15 8.31 15.82
C GLN A 4 -29.86 7.73 16.39
N ILE A 5 -29.71 7.68 17.72
CA ILE A 5 -28.51 7.11 18.38
C ILE A 5 -28.36 5.62 18.11
N LYS A 6 -29.48 4.89 18.01
CA LYS A 6 -29.47 3.44 17.70
C LYS A 6 -29.07 3.20 16.24
N ASP A 7 -29.53 4.04 15.33
CA ASP A 7 -29.19 3.95 13.91
C ASP A 7 -27.71 4.27 13.65
N GLU A 8 -27.14 5.26 14.34
CA GLU A 8 -25.70 5.58 14.24
C GLU A 8 -24.81 4.43 14.75
N ARG A 9 -25.18 3.77 15.84
CA ARG A 9 -24.45 2.60 16.34
C ARG A 9 -24.47 1.44 15.34
N ILE A 10 -25.63 1.15 14.78
CA ILE A 10 -25.78 0.07 13.77
C ILE A 10 -24.92 0.39 12.53
N ILE A 11 -24.94 1.63 12.07
CA ILE A 11 -24.12 2.06 10.94
C ILE A 11 -22.62 1.95 11.26
N GLN A 12 -22.19 2.33 12.46
CA GLN A 12 -20.80 2.20 12.89
C GLN A 12 -20.35 0.75 12.99
N GLU A 13 -21.18 -0.12 13.54
CA GLU A 13 -20.89 -1.56 13.62
C GLU A 13 -20.83 -2.20 12.23
N ALA A 14 -21.76 -1.87 11.34
CA ALA A 14 -21.72 -2.32 9.95
C ALA A 14 -20.46 -1.85 9.22
N ARG A 15 -20.01 -0.61 9.42
CA ARG A 15 -18.75 -0.09 8.87
C ARG A 15 -17.53 -0.84 9.39
N LYS A 16 -17.49 -1.15 10.70
CA LYS A 16 -16.41 -1.93 11.29
C LYS A 16 -16.34 -3.35 10.72
N LEU A 17 -17.50 -4.03 10.61
CA LEU A 17 -17.59 -5.36 10.02
C LEU A 17 -17.17 -5.36 8.55
N ASN A 18 -17.61 -4.38 7.77
CA ASN A 18 -17.20 -4.24 6.37
C ASN A 18 -15.70 -3.97 6.23
N SER A 19 -15.14 -3.11 7.09
CA SER A 19 -13.70 -2.84 7.13
C SER A 19 -12.91 -4.09 7.48
N LEU A 20 -13.37 -4.86 8.46
CA LEU A 20 -12.73 -6.12 8.86
C LEU A 20 -12.82 -7.15 7.73
N GLY A 21 -14.00 -7.32 7.12
CA GLY A 21 -14.20 -8.21 5.97
C GLY A 21 -13.29 -7.83 4.80
N PHE A 22 -13.20 -6.54 4.47
CA PHE A 22 -12.29 -6.04 3.45
C PHE A 22 -10.82 -6.35 3.78
N THR A 23 -10.41 -6.14 5.03
CA THR A 23 -9.03 -6.42 5.47
C THR A 23 -8.69 -7.89 5.31
N ILE A 24 -9.59 -8.80 5.73
CA ILE A 24 -9.39 -10.24 5.60
C ILE A 24 -9.28 -10.65 4.12
N LEU A 25 -10.17 -10.16 3.27
CA LEU A 25 -10.13 -10.43 1.82
C LEU A 25 -8.86 -9.89 1.17
N TYR A 26 -8.47 -8.67 1.52
CA TYR A 26 -7.27 -8.03 0.97
C TYR A 26 -5.99 -8.80 1.31
N PHE A 27 -5.83 -9.18 2.57
CA PHE A 27 -4.69 -10.01 2.98
C PHE A 27 -4.79 -11.43 2.45
N GLY A 28 -6.00 -12.00 2.32
CA GLY A 28 -6.23 -13.31 1.72
C GLY A 28 -5.77 -13.36 0.26
N ILE A 29 -6.12 -12.36 -0.54
CA ILE A 29 -5.67 -12.25 -1.94
C ILE A 29 -4.14 -12.07 -2.00
N LEU A 30 -3.57 -11.25 -1.12
CA LEU A 30 -2.12 -11.08 -1.05
C LEU A 30 -1.41 -12.40 -0.74
N LEU A 31 -1.91 -13.16 0.24
CA LEU A 31 -1.34 -14.47 0.60
C LEU A 31 -1.49 -15.49 -0.52
N ASP A 32 -2.63 -15.52 -1.25
CA ASP A 32 -2.81 -16.40 -2.40
C ASP A 32 -1.83 -16.04 -3.53
N LEU A 33 -1.65 -14.75 -3.84
CA LEU A 33 -0.65 -14.31 -4.81
C LEU A 33 0.76 -14.74 -4.43
N LEU A 34 1.15 -14.57 -3.16
CA LEU A 34 2.45 -14.99 -2.66
C LEU A 34 2.60 -16.52 -2.71
N TYR A 35 1.56 -17.26 -2.35
CA TYR A 35 1.55 -18.72 -2.40
C TYR A 35 1.75 -19.25 -3.82
N ARG A 36 0.98 -18.72 -4.79
CA ARG A 36 1.12 -19.10 -6.22
C ARG A 36 2.51 -18.78 -6.75
N GLN A 37 3.04 -17.65 -6.37
CA GLN A 37 4.31 -17.16 -6.85
C GLN A 37 5.51 -17.87 -6.24
N PHE A 38 5.53 -18.06 -4.91
CA PHE A 38 6.68 -18.59 -4.19
C PHE A 38 6.64 -20.10 -4.00
N ILE A 39 5.44 -20.67 -3.79
CA ILE A 39 5.31 -22.11 -3.49
C ILE A 39 4.98 -22.90 -4.75
N LEU A 40 3.97 -22.46 -5.51
CA LEU A 40 3.58 -23.13 -6.74
C LEU A 40 4.46 -22.77 -7.94
N GLN A 41 5.25 -21.69 -7.85
CA GLN A 41 6.11 -21.19 -8.94
C GLN A 41 5.35 -21.05 -10.27
N GLU A 42 4.07 -20.69 -10.19
CA GLU A 42 3.24 -20.53 -11.37
C GLU A 42 3.66 -19.31 -12.17
N HIS A 43 3.59 -19.43 -13.49
CA HIS A 43 3.85 -18.28 -14.37
C HIS A 43 2.78 -17.20 -14.18
N VAL A 44 3.18 -15.91 -14.16
CA VAL A 44 2.30 -14.75 -13.88
C VAL A 44 1.04 -14.74 -14.75
N SER A 45 1.10 -15.28 -15.97
CA SER A 45 -0.06 -15.36 -16.88
C SER A 45 -1.24 -16.17 -16.34
N LYS A 46 -1.03 -17.02 -15.32
CA LYS A 46 -2.11 -17.83 -14.73
C LYS A 46 -2.91 -17.13 -13.64
N TYR A 47 -2.37 -16.06 -13.07
CA TYR A 47 -3.01 -15.31 -11.97
C TYR A 47 -2.93 -13.78 -12.16
N TRP A 48 -2.68 -13.35 -13.41
CA TRP A 48 -2.54 -11.92 -13.70
C TRP A 48 -3.83 -11.13 -13.42
N ASP A 49 -5.00 -11.75 -13.60
CA ASP A 49 -6.32 -11.21 -13.30
C ASP A 49 -6.45 -10.88 -11.78
N LEU A 50 -6.05 -11.81 -10.93
CA LEU A 50 -6.03 -11.63 -9.48
C LEU A 50 -5.02 -10.55 -9.06
N ALA A 51 -3.83 -10.54 -9.70
CA ALA A 51 -2.82 -9.53 -9.47
C ALA A 51 -3.31 -8.13 -9.89
N LEU A 52 -3.95 -8.02 -11.05
CA LEU A 52 -4.52 -6.77 -11.55
C LEU A 52 -5.62 -6.25 -10.61
N LEU A 53 -6.48 -7.14 -10.12
CA LEU A 53 -7.52 -6.78 -9.16
C LEU A 53 -6.90 -6.26 -7.86
N PHE A 54 -5.92 -6.95 -7.31
CA PHE A 54 -5.23 -6.54 -6.08
C PHE A 54 -4.55 -5.18 -6.22
N PHE A 55 -3.72 -5.01 -7.25
CA PHE A 55 -3.01 -3.75 -7.49
C PHE A 55 -3.97 -2.62 -7.90
N GLY A 56 -5.02 -2.91 -8.67
CA GLY A 56 -6.05 -1.95 -9.05
C GLY A 56 -6.80 -1.39 -7.84
N VAL A 57 -7.25 -2.26 -6.93
CA VAL A 57 -7.90 -1.84 -5.68
C VAL A 57 -6.93 -1.04 -4.81
N THR A 58 -5.68 -1.49 -4.68
CA THR A 58 -4.64 -0.77 -3.92
C THR A 58 -4.42 0.63 -4.48
N PHE A 59 -4.35 0.77 -5.80
CA PHE A 59 -4.18 2.05 -6.47
C PHE A 59 -5.37 2.98 -6.23
N ILE A 60 -6.61 2.49 -6.38
CA ILE A 60 -7.83 3.27 -6.12
C ILE A 60 -7.87 3.76 -4.67
N LEU A 61 -7.52 2.88 -3.71
CA LEU A 61 -7.44 3.24 -2.30
C LEU A 61 -6.38 4.32 -2.04
N ALA A 62 -5.20 4.19 -2.63
CA ALA A 62 -4.13 5.19 -2.52
C ALA A 62 -4.59 6.55 -3.04
N VAL A 63 -5.22 6.61 -4.21
CA VAL A 63 -5.77 7.84 -4.79
C VAL A 63 -6.86 8.44 -3.88
N LYS A 64 -7.76 7.61 -3.34
CA LYS A 64 -8.78 8.09 -2.40
C LYS A 64 -8.17 8.62 -1.10
N HIS A 65 -7.14 7.98 -0.54
CA HIS A 65 -6.45 8.47 0.65
C HIS A 65 -5.78 9.83 0.42
N ILE A 66 -5.18 10.04 -0.76
CA ILE A 66 -4.62 11.34 -1.15
C ILE A 66 -5.74 12.39 -1.23
N ASN A 67 -6.83 12.08 -1.95
CA ASN A 67 -7.93 13.01 -2.18
C ASN A 67 -8.71 13.36 -0.91
N SER A 68 -8.78 12.47 0.06
CA SER A 68 -9.46 12.72 1.35
C SER A 68 -8.59 13.43 2.37
N GLY A 69 -7.33 13.75 2.03
CA GLY A 69 -6.39 14.40 2.95
C GLY A 69 -6.04 13.58 4.19
N LEU A 70 -6.31 12.28 4.18
CA LEU A 70 -6.04 11.40 5.32
C LEU A 70 -4.54 11.19 5.59
N LEU A 71 -3.68 11.52 4.62
CA LEU A 71 -2.22 11.48 4.77
C LEU A 71 -1.67 12.80 5.37
N THR A 72 -2.35 13.31 6.37
CA THR A 72 -2.15 14.66 6.94
C THR A 72 -0.96 14.85 7.84
N ASP A 73 -0.20 13.81 8.13
CA ASP A 73 1.05 14.04 8.83
C ASP A 73 1.96 14.93 7.97
N LYS A 74 2.24 16.15 8.46
CA LYS A 74 3.28 17.05 7.92
C LYS A 74 4.43 16.17 7.47
N LEU A 75 4.99 16.47 6.30
CA LEU A 75 6.18 15.80 5.72
C LEU A 75 7.13 15.32 6.83
N ASN A 76 6.86 14.15 7.36
CA ASN A 76 7.63 13.62 8.47
C ASN A 76 8.77 12.77 7.90
N MET A 77 9.81 13.47 7.41
CA MET A 77 11.01 12.83 6.89
C MET A 77 11.58 11.78 7.84
N LYS A 78 11.47 12.03 9.17
CA LYS A 78 11.96 11.10 10.21
C LYS A 78 11.24 9.75 10.18
N ARG A 79 10.00 9.67 9.68
CA ARG A 79 9.23 8.43 9.58
C ARG A 79 9.33 7.80 8.18
N ASN A 80 9.44 8.61 7.14
CA ASN A 80 9.46 8.13 5.76
C ASN A 80 10.77 7.46 5.38
N ILE A 81 11.91 7.96 5.89
CA ILE A 81 13.21 7.36 5.63
C ILE A 81 13.29 5.92 6.15
N PRO A 82 12.99 5.64 7.44
CA PRO A 82 13.04 4.27 7.94
C PRO A 82 12.09 3.32 7.20
N SER A 83 10.88 3.75 6.89
CA SER A 83 9.92 2.92 6.15
C SER A 83 10.41 2.59 4.73
N SER A 84 11.03 3.55 4.06
CA SER A 84 11.60 3.34 2.72
C SER A 84 12.82 2.43 2.75
N ILE A 85 13.64 2.50 3.80
CA ILE A 85 14.77 1.59 4.01
C ILE A 85 14.27 0.16 4.22
N VAL A 86 13.28 -0.04 5.10
CA VAL A 86 12.70 -1.36 5.34
C VAL A 86 12.10 -1.93 4.06
N ALA A 87 11.34 -1.12 3.31
CA ALA A 87 10.77 -1.54 2.04
C ALA A 87 11.85 -1.94 1.00
N ALA A 88 12.95 -1.17 0.93
CA ALA A 88 14.07 -1.49 0.04
C ALA A 88 14.80 -2.77 0.45
N ILE A 89 14.99 -3.01 1.75
CA ILE A 89 15.58 -4.26 2.25
C ILE A 89 14.72 -5.46 1.88
N VAL A 90 13.40 -5.38 2.15
CA VAL A 90 12.45 -6.45 1.79
C VAL A 90 12.46 -6.70 0.29
N PHE A 91 12.41 -5.64 -0.52
CA PHE A 91 12.50 -5.73 -1.97
C PHE A 91 13.79 -6.40 -2.44
N THR A 92 14.93 -6.04 -1.85
CA THR A 92 16.24 -6.62 -2.18
C THR A 92 16.30 -8.11 -1.84
N ILE A 93 15.78 -8.51 -0.66
CA ILE A 93 15.70 -9.91 -0.24
C ILE A 93 14.83 -10.71 -1.21
N VAL A 94 13.65 -10.19 -1.55
CA VAL A 94 12.72 -10.84 -2.50
C VAL A 94 13.38 -11.00 -3.87
N ASN A 95 14.06 -9.96 -4.38
CA ASN A 95 14.76 -10.05 -5.67
C ASN A 95 15.94 -11.04 -5.65
N TYR A 96 16.67 -11.11 -4.56
CA TYR A 96 17.75 -12.09 -4.41
C TYR A 96 17.22 -13.54 -4.55
N TRP A 97 16.12 -13.83 -3.88
CA TRP A 97 15.50 -15.16 -3.91
C TRP A 97 14.83 -15.49 -5.25
N TRP A 98 14.29 -14.47 -5.93
CA TRP A 98 13.46 -14.67 -7.12
C TRP A 98 14.20 -14.58 -8.44
N LEU A 99 14.97 -13.51 -8.62
CA LEU A 99 15.66 -13.26 -9.89
C LEU A 99 17.01 -13.98 -9.97
N GLY A 100 17.44 -14.62 -8.86
CA GLY A 100 18.70 -15.35 -8.82
C GLY A 100 19.88 -14.46 -9.22
N TYR A 101 19.89 -13.22 -8.82
CA TYR A 101 20.99 -12.29 -9.12
C TYR A 101 22.31 -12.90 -8.69
N LYS A 102 23.18 -13.17 -9.65
CA LYS A 102 24.51 -13.73 -9.41
C LYS A 102 25.53 -12.67 -8.99
N SER A 103 25.22 -11.39 -9.25
CA SER A 103 26.08 -10.25 -8.94
C SER A 103 25.55 -9.44 -7.78
N SER A 104 26.32 -9.34 -6.70
CA SER A 104 26.00 -8.46 -5.55
C SER A 104 25.85 -6.99 -5.94
N PHE A 105 26.55 -6.56 -7.00
CA PHE A 105 26.49 -5.19 -7.50
C PHE A 105 25.11 -4.85 -8.10
N GLU A 106 24.54 -5.74 -8.93
CA GLU A 106 23.21 -5.54 -9.52
C GLU A 106 22.13 -5.50 -8.44
N LEU A 107 22.29 -6.31 -7.42
CA LEU A 107 21.36 -6.40 -6.29
C LEU A 107 21.34 -5.09 -5.47
N ILE A 108 22.52 -4.51 -5.22
CA ILE A 108 22.66 -3.21 -4.53
C ILE A 108 22.03 -2.10 -5.36
N ILE A 109 22.34 -2.03 -6.67
CA ILE A 109 21.78 -1.01 -7.56
C ILE A 109 20.27 -1.10 -7.61
N SER A 110 19.69 -2.29 -7.75
CA SER A 110 18.23 -2.48 -7.78
C SER A 110 17.58 -2.01 -6.48
N GLY A 111 18.19 -2.29 -5.32
CA GLY A 111 17.74 -1.81 -4.02
C GLY A 111 17.78 -0.28 -3.88
N ILE A 112 18.83 0.36 -4.38
CA ILE A 112 18.97 1.83 -4.38
C ILE A 112 17.90 2.47 -5.28
N ILE A 113 17.71 1.95 -6.49
CA ILE A 113 16.69 2.46 -7.44
C ILE A 113 15.30 2.34 -6.82
N PHE A 114 15.00 1.19 -6.21
CA PHE A 114 13.72 0.98 -5.53
C PHE A 114 13.55 1.95 -4.34
N PHE A 115 14.58 2.14 -3.52
CA PHE A 115 14.54 3.08 -2.40
C PHE A 115 14.22 4.50 -2.87
N VAL A 116 14.95 4.99 -3.88
CA VAL A 116 14.74 6.35 -4.43
C VAL A 116 13.32 6.49 -5.02
N GLY A 117 12.87 5.51 -5.79
CA GLY A 117 11.53 5.49 -6.36
C GLY A 117 10.44 5.47 -5.29
N PHE A 118 10.53 4.56 -4.32
CA PHE A 118 9.55 4.42 -3.25
C PHE A 118 9.51 5.66 -2.34
N TYR A 119 10.67 6.21 -1.98
CA TYR A 119 10.77 7.44 -1.21
C TYR A 119 10.19 8.63 -1.97
N GLY A 120 10.50 8.76 -3.26
CA GLY A 120 9.96 9.81 -4.13
C GLY A 120 8.44 9.75 -4.25
N ILE A 121 7.87 8.56 -4.46
CA ILE A 121 6.41 8.34 -4.49
C ILE A 121 5.77 8.76 -3.16
N ASN A 122 6.34 8.37 -2.03
CA ASN A 122 5.84 8.75 -0.71
C ASN A 122 5.85 10.28 -0.51
N LEU A 123 6.90 10.97 -0.94
CA LEU A 123 6.97 12.43 -0.88
C LEU A 123 5.92 13.09 -1.76
N LEU A 124 5.72 12.61 -2.98
CA LEU A 124 4.69 13.12 -3.89
C LEU A 124 3.28 12.93 -3.31
N MET A 125 2.98 11.74 -2.78
CA MET A 125 1.69 11.46 -2.15
C MET A 125 1.43 12.40 -0.97
N GLN A 126 2.40 12.63 -0.11
CA GLN A 126 2.27 13.56 1.02
C GLN A 126 2.13 15.01 0.56
N TYR A 127 2.87 15.42 -0.46
CA TYR A 127 2.75 16.77 -1.02
C TYR A 127 1.34 17.04 -1.57
N PHE A 128 0.80 16.12 -2.36
CA PHE A 128 -0.57 16.26 -2.88
C PHE A 128 -1.63 16.25 -1.78
N SER A 129 -1.46 15.39 -0.77
CA SER A 129 -2.38 15.33 0.37
C SER A 129 -2.35 16.59 1.22
N SER A 130 -1.17 17.14 1.52
CA SER A 130 -1.04 18.38 2.31
C SER A 130 -1.62 19.59 1.57
N LYS A 131 -1.37 19.71 0.26
CA LYS A 131 -1.94 20.77 -0.56
C LYS A 131 -3.48 20.71 -0.60
N LYS A 132 -4.04 19.51 -0.64
CA LYS A 132 -5.50 19.32 -0.59
C LYS A 132 -6.09 19.77 0.75
N ASN A 133 -5.41 19.45 1.86
CA ASN A 133 -5.85 19.86 3.20
C ASN A 133 -5.81 21.37 3.39
N GLU A 134 -4.75 22.04 2.92
CA GLU A 134 -4.66 23.49 2.99
C GLU A 134 -5.83 24.18 2.25
N ASN A 135 -6.24 23.62 1.13
CA ASN A 135 -7.38 24.14 0.38
C ASN A 135 -8.71 23.92 1.13
N MET A 136 -8.90 22.77 1.78
CA MET A 136 -10.11 22.48 2.57
C MET A 136 -10.22 23.31 3.86
N LEU A 137 -9.13 23.88 4.35
CA LEU A 137 -9.12 24.73 5.55
C LEU A 137 -9.36 26.22 5.22
N LYS A 138 -9.35 26.59 3.94
CA LYS A 138 -9.56 27.96 3.46
C LYS A 138 -11.00 28.25 3.04
N ASP A 139 -11.81 27.21 2.84
CA ASP A 139 -13.24 27.26 2.56
C ASP A 139 -14.04 27.10 3.87
#